data_35e39acaf061f56a2844932ec6c3c86c
#
_entry.id   35e39acaf061f56a2844932ec6c3c86c
#
_cell.length_a   1.000
_cell.length_b   1.000
_cell.length_c   1.000
_cell.angle_alpha   90.00
_cell.angle_beta   90.00
_cell.angle_gamma   90.00
#
_symmetry.space_group_name_H-M   'P 1'
#
loop_
_entity.id
_entity.type
_entity.pdbx_description
1 polymer ?
#
loop_
_entity_poly.entity_id
_entity_poly.type
_entity_poly.pdbx_seq_one_letter_code
_entity_poly.pdbx_strand_id
1 'polypeptide(L)'
;VISNRINGESTACENKDATPDYIYIGSKMPKQFVAGQSYIVDYNVYETLNSKPETTGAKLYPIFPTMAMPLIASIKADVKFLTLQFGTPAEEYIACLKAHPEVVVICVSNHQNRLGDQRALVHEMMNAGLKNPVVFAEMYQYGKEEKSYFQLEAAADMGALMIDGLADGIWLMNNGDIPAQTIDETAFGILQAARLRTSKTEYISC
;
A
#
# COMPACT_ATOMS: atom_id res chain seq x y z
N VAL A 1 4.25 1.53 5.29
CA VAL A 1 4.00 0.15 4.83
C VAL A 1 2.52 -0.17 4.92
N ILE A 2 1.96 -0.74 3.84
CA ILE A 2 0.62 -1.34 3.85
C ILE A 2 0.80 -2.86 3.90
N SER A 3 0.10 -3.52 4.83
CA SER A 3 0.06 -4.97 4.98
C SER A 3 -1.24 -5.55 4.43
N ASN A 4 -1.17 -6.66 3.71
CA ASN A 4 -2.34 -7.34 3.15
C ASN A 4 -2.83 -8.45 4.10
N ARG A 5 -4.09 -8.35 4.57
CA ARG A 5 -4.74 -9.31 5.49
C ARG A 5 -6.14 -9.72 5.02
N ILE A 6 -6.38 -9.74 3.72
CA ILE A 6 -7.73 -10.04 3.17
C ILE A 6 -8.22 -11.45 3.42
N ASN A 7 -7.33 -12.40 3.70
CA ASN A 7 -7.67 -13.82 3.88
C ASN A 7 -8.11 -14.16 5.32
N GLY A 8 -8.38 -13.16 6.16
CA GLY A 8 -8.79 -13.38 7.55
C GLY A 8 -7.63 -13.74 8.47
N GLU A 9 -6.41 -13.45 8.07
CA GLU A 9 -5.23 -13.55 8.92
C GLU A 9 -5.34 -12.61 10.12
N SER A 10 -4.59 -12.93 11.18
CA SER A 10 -4.52 -12.05 12.35
C SER A 10 -4.04 -10.67 11.95
N THR A 11 -4.75 -9.64 12.38
CA THR A 11 -4.34 -8.24 12.21
C THR A 11 -3.37 -7.78 13.30
N ALA A 12 -3.12 -8.63 14.31
CA ALA A 12 -2.11 -8.37 15.33
C ALA A 12 -0.70 -8.54 14.74
N CYS A 13 0.17 -7.56 15.00
CA CYS A 13 1.57 -7.61 14.61
C CYS A 13 2.39 -8.13 15.78
N GLU A 14 3.06 -9.27 15.59
CA GLU A 14 3.94 -9.86 16.60
C GLU A 14 5.26 -9.08 16.71
N ASN A 15 5.79 -8.63 15.58
CA ASN A 15 7.01 -7.85 15.52
C ASN A 15 6.69 -6.34 15.60
N LYS A 16 6.96 -5.71 16.74
CA LYS A 16 6.73 -4.28 16.96
C LYS A 16 7.59 -3.38 16.08
N ASP A 17 8.76 -3.85 15.65
CA ASP A 17 9.69 -3.10 14.80
C ASP A 17 9.21 -3.07 13.33
N ALA A 18 8.30 -3.96 12.95
CA ALA A 18 7.70 -4.07 11.63
C ALA A 18 6.17 -3.96 11.67
N THR A 19 5.65 -3.04 12.49
CA THR A 19 4.21 -2.76 12.55
C THR A 19 3.79 -1.91 11.35
N PRO A 20 2.92 -2.40 10.45
CA PRO A 20 2.47 -1.65 9.29
C PRO A 20 1.66 -0.42 9.69
N ASP A 21 1.76 0.64 8.88
CA ASP A 21 1.00 1.87 9.09
C ASP A 21 -0.48 1.65 8.78
N TYR A 22 -0.76 0.82 7.78
CA TYR A 22 -2.12 0.45 7.38
C TYR A 22 -2.22 -1.06 7.15
N ILE A 23 -3.39 -1.61 7.44
CA ILE A 23 -3.74 -3.01 7.19
C ILE A 23 -4.91 -3.05 6.21
N TYR A 24 -4.70 -3.61 5.03
CA TYR A 24 -5.77 -3.82 4.05
C TYR A 24 -6.52 -5.12 4.36
N ILE A 25 -7.82 -5.00 4.55
CA ILE A 25 -8.72 -6.10 4.88
C ILE A 25 -9.82 -6.33 3.83
N GLY A 26 -9.82 -5.53 2.76
CA GLY A 26 -10.82 -5.63 1.69
C GLY A 26 -12.24 -5.36 2.19
N SER A 27 -13.17 -6.23 1.80
CA SER A 27 -14.59 -6.16 2.20
C SER A 27 -14.92 -7.00 3.44
N LYS A 28 -13.95 -7.72 4.00
CA LYS A 28 -14.17 -8.64 5.12
C LYS A 28 -13.78 -8.01 6.45
N MET A 29 -14.63 -8.20 7.46
CA MET A 29 -14.28 -7.81 8.82
C MET A 29 -13.27 -8.80 9.41
N PRO A 30 -12.21 -8.33 10.07
CA PRO A 30 -11.35 -9.18 10.88
C PRO A 30 -12.12 -9.67 12.11
N LYS A 31 -11.65 -10.74 12.73
CA LYS A 31 -12.25 -11.25 13.99
C LYS A 31 -12.19 -10.22 15.11
N GLN A 32 -11.18 -9.37 15.10
CA GLN A 32 -10.97 -8.31 16.08
C GLN A 32 -10.20 -7.16 15.45
N PHE A 33 -10.64 -5.94 15.71
CA PHE A 33 -9.88 -4.73 15.40
C PHE A 33 -8.90 -4.41 16.52
N VAL A 34 -7.70 -4.02 16.14
CA VAL A 34 -6.68 -3.55 17.08
C VAL A 34 -6.87 -2.04 17.28
N ALA A 35 -7.07 -1.62 18.52
CA ALA A 35 -7.25 -0.20 18.83
C ALA A 35 -6.04 0.64 18.39
N GLY A 36 -6.31 1.78 17.76
CA GLY A 36 -5.28 2.67 17.24
C GLY A 36 -4.68 2.27 15.89
N GLN A 37 -4.95 1.05 15.40
CA GLN A 37 -4.52 0.60 14.08
C GLN A 37 -5.39 1.22 12.98
N SER A 38 -4.76 1.57 11.86
CA SER A 38 -5.42 2.06 10.65
C SER A 38 -5.68 0.92 9.67
N TYR A 39 -6.90 0.86 9.16
CA TYR A 39 -7.35 -0.18 8.23
C TYR A 39 -7.78 0.43 6.89
N ILE A 40 -7.44 -0.23 5.81
CA ILE A 40 -7.93 0.08 4.48
C ILE A 40 -9.01 -0.93 4.12
N VAL A 41 -10.17 -0.44 3.71
CA VAL A 41 -11.33 -1.24 3.29
C VAL A 41 -11.81 -0.82 1.91
N ASP A 42 -12.47 -1.73 1.21
CA ASP A 42 -13.05 -1.40 -0.08
C ASP A 42 -14.10 -0.28 0.06
N TYR A 43 -14.10 0.65 -0.88
CA TYR A 43 -14.96 1.85 -0.84
C TYR A 43 -16.45 1.53 -0.68
N ASN A 44 -16.91 0.44 -1.29
CA ASN A 44 -18.32 0.04 -1.30
C ASN A 44 -18.83 -0.47 0.06
N VAL A 45 -17.94 -0.87 0.97
CA VAL A 45 -18.29 -1.32 2.32
C VAL A 45 -17.88 -0.32 3.41
N TYR A 46 -17.14 0.72 3.05
CA TYR A 46 -16.56 1.68 3.99
C TYR A 46 -17.60 2.29 4.93
N GLU A 47 -18.67 2.88 4.39
CA GLU A 47 -19.70 3.53 5.21
C GLU A 47 -20.42 2.55 6.13
N THR A 48 -20.71 1.35 5.62
CA THR A 48 -21.34 0.29 6.41
C THR A 48 -20.43 -0.18 7.55
N LEU A 49 -19.14 -0.37 7.29
CA LEU A 49 -18.18 -0.80 8.32
C LEU A 49 -17.91 0.32 9.34
N ASN A 50 -17.74 1.55 8.87
CA ASN A 50 -17.42 2.69 9.71
C ASN A 50 -18.57 3.06 10.70
N SER A 51 -19.79 2.63 10.42
CA SER A 51 -20.95 2.83 11.31
C SER A 51 -21.15 1.72 12.35
N LYS A 52 -20.36 0.64 12.30
CA LYS A 52 -20.52 -0.51 13.21
C LYS A 52 -19.83 -0.27 14.56
N PRO A 53 -20.46 -0.68 15.68
CA PRO A 53 -19.85 -0.56 17.02
C PRO A 53 -18.53 -1.33 17.17
N GLU A 54 -18.37 -2.45 16.44
CA GLU A 54 -17.17 -3.30 16.50
C GLU A 54 -15.92 -2.61 15.97
N THR A 55 -16.09 -1.54 15.17
CA THR A 55 -14.98 -0.74 14.64
C THR A 55 -14.55 0.39 15.59
N THR A 56 -15.22 0.53 16.75
CA THR A 56 -14.91 1.59 17.70
C THR A 56 -13.45 1.53 18.16
N GLY A 57 -12.72 2.63 17.94
CA GLY A 57 -11.28 2.75 18.25
C GLY A 57 -10.34 2.35 17.12
N ALA A 58 -10.81 1.73 16.03
CA ALA A 58 -10.07 1.55 14.80
C ALA A 58 -10.31 2.73 13.85
N LYS A 59 -9.32 3.00 12.98
CA LYS A 59 -9.46 4.01 11.92
C LYS A 59 -9.64 3.30 10.59
N LEU A 60 -10.74 3.58 9.90
CA LEU A 60 -11.03 2.99 8.59
C LEU A 60 -10.83 4.02 7.48
N TYR A 61 -10.29 3.59 6.35
CA TYR A 61 -10.05 4.41 5.17
C TYR A 61 -10.47 3.66 3.91
N PRO A 62 -11.20 4.31 2.98
CA PRO A 62 -11.66 3.66 1.76
C PRO A 62 -10.56 3.58 0.70
N ILE A 63 -10.51 2.45 -0.03
CA ILE A 63 -9.74 2.31 -1.25
C ILE A 63 -10.66 2.20 -2.47
N PHE A 64 -10.33 2.96 -3.51
CA PHE A 64 -11.07 3.02 -4.76
C PHE A 64 -10.24 2.39 -5.88
N PRO A 65 -10.78 1.44 -6.64
CA PRO A 65 -10.20 1.08 -7.93
C PRO A 65 -10.37 2.23 -8.92
N THR A 66 -9.55 2.30 -9.95
CA THR A 66 -9.59 3.36 -10.97
C THR A 66 -11.00 3.64 -11.50
N MET A 67 -11.79 2.58 -11.76
CA MET A 67 -13.17 2.71 -12.26
C MET A 67 -14.14 3.38 -11.27
N ALA A 68 -13.82 3.38 -9.99
CA ALA A 68 -14.63 4.02 -8.95
C ALA A 68 -14.16 5.44 -8.61
N MET A 69 -13.17 5.96 -9.32
CA MET A 69 -12.62 7.32 -9.11
C MET A 69 -13.70 8.42 -9.08
N PRO A 70 -14.78 8.40 -9.92
CA PRO A 70 -15.84 9.40 -9.83
C PRO A 70 -16.58 9.43 -8.48
N LEU A 71 -16.51 8.35 -7.69
CA LEU A 71 -17.17 8.26 -6.39
C LEU A 71 -16.33 8.83 -5.24
N ILE A 72 -15.08 9.22 -5.48
CA ILE A 72 -14.18 9.75 -4.44
C ILE A 72 -14.78 10.98 -3.75
N ALA A 73 -15.43 11.86 -4.51
CA ALA A 73 -16.06 13.07 -3.97
C ALA A 73 -17.28 12.78 -3.08
N SER A 74 -17.96 11.66 -3.28
CA SER A 74 -19.19 11.32 -2.54
C SER A 74 -18.93 10.73 -1.15
N ILE A 75 -17.76 10.13 -0.92
CA ILE A 75 -17.38 9.49 0.34
C ILE A 75 -16.52 10.44 1.17
N LYS A 76 -16.93 10.72 2.40
CA LYS A 76 -16.18 11.56 3.34
C LYS A 76 -15.22 10.70 4.14
N ALA A 77 -13.92 10.97 4.00
CA ALA A 77 -12.84 10.36 4.77
C ALA A 77 -11.62 11.29 4.79
N ASP A 78 -10.87 11.31 5.88
CA ASP A 78 -9.67 12.15 6.03
C ASP A 78 -8.53 11.72 5.10
N VAL A 79 -8.45 10.44 4.81
CA VAL A 79 -7.52 9.84 3.84
C VAL A 79 -8.31 8.89 2.97
N LYS A 80 -8.02 8.90 1.68
CA LYS A 80 -8.58 8.00 0.68
C LYS A 80 -7.46 7.38 -0.13
N PHE A 81 -7.64 6.17 -0.58
CA PHE A 81 -6.67 5.49 -1.45
C PHE A 81 -7.27 5.29 -2.83
N LEU A 82 -6.49 5.55 -3.88
CA LEU A 82 -6.89 5.37 -5.27
C LEU A 82 -5.86 4.51 -5.99
N THR A 83 -6.29 3.38 -6.54
CA THR A 83 -5.43 2.53 -7.37
C THR A 83 -5.33 3.11 -8.78
N LEU A 84 -4.10 3.38 -9.22
CA LEU A 84 -3.78 3.86 -10.57
C LEU A 84 -2.67 3.04 -11.20
N GLN A 85 -2.70 2.96 -12.53
CA GLN A 85 -1.62 2.40 -13.34
C GLN A 85 -1.28 3.35 -14.49
N PHE A 86 -0.07 3.27 -15.01
CA PHE A 86 0.31 4.02 -16.22
C PHE A 86 -0.59 3.60 -17.39
N GLY A 87 -1.00 4.59 -18.20
CA GLY A 87 -1.99 4.36 -19.26
C GLY A 87 -3.45 4.63 -18.84
N THR A 88 -3.71 4.87 -17.54
CA THR A 88 -4.98 5.50 -17.14
C THR A 88 -5.08 6.89 -17.78
N PRO A 89 -6.23 7.30 -18.34
CA PRO A 89 -6.37 8.61 -18.96
C PRO A 89 -5.94 9.74 -18.03
N ALA A 90 -4.86 10.44 -18.39
CA ALA A 90 -4.20 11.42 -17.53
C ALA A 90 -5.13 12.56 -17.12
N GLU A 91 -5.96 13.03 -18.05
CA GLU A 91 -6.91 14.14 -17.80
C GLU A 91 -7.88 13.80 -16.66
N GLU A 92 -8.36 12.56 -16.60
CA GLU A 92 -9.33 12.13 -15.60
C GLU A 92 -8.72 12.10 -14.20
N TYR A 93 -7.58 11.40 -14.01
CA TYR A 93 -7.02 11.25 -12.67
C TYR A 93 -6.31 12.53 -12.19
N ILE A 94 -5.71 13.33 -13.09
CA ILE A 94 -5.08 14.60 -12.72
C ILE A 94 -6.12 15.57 -12.18
N ALA A 95 -7.28 15.70 -12.83
CA ALA A 95 -8.37 16.54 -12.34
C ALA A 95 -8.86 16.08 -10.97
N CYS A 96 -9.06 14.77 -10.80
CA CYS A 96 -9.50 14.17 -9.54
C CYS A 96 -8.48 14.44 -8.41
N LEU A 97 -7.19 14.15 -8.63
CA LEU A 97 -6.16 14.30 -7.60
C LEU A 97 -5.90 15.75 -7.22
N LYS A 98 -6.02 16.71 -8.16
CA LYS A 98 -5.97 18.15 -7.85
C LYS A 98 -7.12 18.60 -6.95
N ALA A 99 -8.31 18.03 -7.15
CA ALA A 99 -9.48 18.33 -6.33
C ALA A 99 -9.44 17.62 -4.96
N HIS A 100 -8.68 16.54 -4.82
CA HIS A 100 -8.65 15.67 -3.65
C HIS A 100 -7.21 15.45 -3.14
N PRO A 101 -6.61 16.44 -2.45
CA PRO A 101 -5.25 16.32 -1.93
C PRO A 101 -5.12 15.26 -0.80
N GLU A 102 -6.24 14.84 -0.21
CA GLU A 102 -6.31 13.76 0.78
C GLU A 102 -6.13 12.35 0.19
N VAL A 103 -6.06 12.23 -1.14
CA VAL A 103 -5.93 10.93 -1.82
C VAL A 103 -4.48 10.49 -1.87
N VAL A 104 -4.22 9.28 -1.40
CA VAL A 104 -2.97 8.54 -1.56
C VAL A 104 -3.09 7.65 -2.79
N VAL A 105 -2.17 7.76 -3.72
CA VAL A 105 -2.15 6.94 -4.94
C VAL A 105 -1.48 5.61 -4.66
N ILE A 106 -2.19 4.53 -4.94
CA ILE A 106 -1.63 3.17 -4.99
C ILE A 106 -1.23 2.89 -6.43
N CYS A 107 0.06 2.98 -6.70
CA CYS A 107 0.62 2.76 -8.03
C CYS A 107 0.83 1.26 -8.27
N VAL A 108 0.07 0.70 -9.18
CA VAL A 108 0.15 -0.71 -9.58
C VAL A 108 0.60 -0.84 -11.04
N SER A 109 1.12 -2.00 -11.43
CA SER A 109 1.42 -2.30 -12.82
C SER A 109 1.10 -3.75 -13.14
N ASN A 110 0.50 -3.98 -14.32
CA ASN A 110 0.30 -5.30 -14.91
C ASN A 110 1.25 -5.54 -16.09
N HIS A 111 2.19 -4.61 -16.33
CA HIS A 111 3.13 -4.68 -17.44
C HIS A 111 4.32 -5.58 -17.09
N GLN A 112 4.96 -6.20 -18.10
CA GLN A 112 6.17 -6.99 -17.87
C GLN A 112 7.32 -6.16 -17.27
N ASN A 113 7.48 -4.91 -17.74
CA ASN A 113 8.39 -3.94 -17.13
C ASN A 113 7.67 -3.10 -16.10
N ARG A 114 7.32 -3.71 -14.97
CA ARG A 114 6.60 -3.07 -13.85
C ARG A 114 7.29 -1.80 -13.36
N LEU A 115 8.59 -1.88 -13.15
CA LEU A 115 9.40 -0.76 -12.66
C LEU A 115 9.34 0.45 -13.60
N GLY A 116 9.46 0.23 -14.91
CA GLY A 116 9.36 1.30 -15.91
C GLY A 116 7.98 1.93 -15.96
N ASP A 117 6.95 1.10 -15.89
CA ASP A 117 5.55 1.48 -15.92
C ASP A 117 5.16 2.33 -14.69
N GLN A 118 5.52 1.86 -13.49
CA GLN A 118 5.29 2.59 -12.24
C GLN A 118 6.07 3.92 -12.20
N ARG A 119 7.30 3.91 -12.68
CA ARG A 119 8.12 5.14 -12.79
C ARG A 119 7.49 6.15 -13.73
N ALA A 120 6.95 5.70 -14.88
CA ALA A 120 6.29 6.56 -15.85
C ALA A 120 5.05 7.25 -15.26
N LEU A 121 4.21 6.53 -14.51
CA LEU A 121 3.05 7.14 -13.84
C LEU A 121 3.48 8.24 -12.86
N VAL A 122 4.50 7.98 -12.02
CA VAL A 122 4.95 9.00 -11.05
C VAL A 122 5.52 10.23 -11.75
N HIS A 123 6.30 10.05 -12.82
CA HIS A 123 6.79 11.19 -13.60
C HIS A 123 5.66 11.98 -14.27
N GLU A 124 4.62 11.31 -14.75
CA GLU A 124 3.44 11.98 -15.30
C GLU A 124 2.72 12.81 -14.22
N MET A 125 2.54 12.25 -13.01
CA MET A 125 1.99 12.97 -11.86
C MET A 125 2.85 14.18 -11.47
N MET A 126 4.18 14.02 -11.41
CA MET A 126 5.11 15.12 -11.09
C MET A 126 5.05 16.22 -12.12
N ASN A 127 5.02 15.88 -13.43
CA ASN A 127 4.91 16.85 -14.52
C ASN A 127 3.58 17.62 -14.48
N ALA A 128 2.51 17.00 -13.97
CA ALA A 128 1.21 17.65 -13.74
C ALA A 128 1.17 18.51 -12.46
N GLY A 129 2.26 18.53 -11.68
CA GLY A 129 2.36 19.27 -10.42
C GLY A 129 1.57 18.65 -9.26
N LEU A 130 1.24 17.37 -9.34
CA LEU A 130 0.54 16.66 -8.27
C LEU A 130 1.50 16.41 -7.10
N LYS A 131 0.96 16.52 -5.88
CA LYS A 131 1.68 16.30 -4.62
C LYS A 131 1.08 15.19 -3.78
N ASN A 132 0.14 14.43 -4.33
CA ASN A 132 -0.49 13.32 -3.67
C ASN A 132 0.57 12.26 -3.33
N PRO A 133 0.57 11.71 -2.10
CA PRO A 133 1.49 10.65 -1.74
C PRO A 133 1.31 9.42 -2.63
N VAL A 134 2.42 8.73 -2.92
CA VAL A 134 2.43 7.54 -3.78
C VAL A 134 2.94 6.34 -2.99
N VAL A 135 2.20 5.24 -3.04
CA VAL A 135 2.59 3.94 -2.53
C VAL A 135 2.74 2.98 -3.71
N PHE A 136 3.91 2.39 -3.88
CA PHE A 136 4.09 1.33 -4.87
C PHE A 136 3.56 0.00 -4.33
N ALA A 137 2.70 -0.63 -5.13
CA ALA A 137 2.10 -1.91 -4.81
C ALA A 137 2.50 -2.96 -5.85
N GLU A 138 2.86 -4.15 -5.37
CA GLU A 138 3.23 -5.27 -6.24
C GLU A 138 2.74 -6.59 -5.67
N MET A 139 2.27 -7.46 -6.57
CA MET A 139 1.80 -8.81 -6.25
C MET A 139 2.79 -9.85 -6.75
N TYR A 140 3.24 -10.69 -5.83
CA TYR A 140 4.12 -11.83 -6.11
C TYR A 140 3.36 -13.15 -5.95
N GLN A 141 3.98 -14.24 -6.41
CA GLN A 141 3.43 -15.58 -6.26
C GLN A 141 4.56 -16.57 -5.91
N TYR A 142 4.86 -16.65 -4.62
CA TYR A 142 5.92 -17.52 -4.09
C TYR A 142 5.36 -18.42 -2.98
N GLY A 143 5.82 -19.68 -2.98
CA GLY A 143 5.60 -20.61 -1.89
C GLY A 143 6.52 -20.31 -0.69
N LYS A 144 6.22 -20.92 0.45
CA LYS A 144 6.96 -20.74 1.71
C LYS A 144 8.47 -21.01 1.58
N GLU A 145 8.84 -22.04 0.83
CA GLU A 145 10.25 -22.44 0.61
C GLU A 145 10.99 -21.46 -0.31
N GLU A 146 10.27 -20.60 -1.02
CA GLU A 146 10.82 -19.63 -1.97
C GLU A 146 10.98 -18.23 -1.36
N LYS A 147 10.94 -18.13 -0.03
CA LYS A 147 11.06 -16.86 0.71
C LYS A 147 12.22 -16.00 0.21
N SER A 148 13.39 -16.59 -0.03
CA SER A 148 14.57 -15.84 -0.47
C SER A 148 14.41 -15.26 -1.88
N TYR A 149 13.74 -15.97 -2.77
CA TYR A 149 13.43 -15.46 -4.12
C TYR A 149 12.44 -14.30 -4.05
N PHE A 150 11.39 -14.43 -3.25
CA PHE A 150 10.46 -13.34 -2.98
C PHE A 150 11.17 -12.09 -2.46
N GLN A 151 12.04 -12.25 -1.46
CA GLN A 151 12.78 -11.13 -0.87
C GLN A 151 13.71 -10.46 -1.89
N LEU A 152 14.40 -11.24 -2.72
CA LEU A 152 15.29 -10.73 -3.73
C LEU A 152 14.54 -9.96 -4.82
N GLU A 153 13.45 -10.54 -5.36
CA GLU A 153 12.66 -9.90 -6.40
C GLU A 153 11.99 -8.62 -5.87
N ALA A 154 11.35 -8.67 -4.69
CA ALA A 154 10.75 -7.50 -4.08
C ALA A 154 11.77 -6.38 -3.80
N ALA A 155 12.99 -6.73 -3.38
CA ALA A 155 14.06 -5.76 -3.17
C ALA A 155 14.55 -5.15 -4.48
N ALA A 156 14.64 -5.92 -5.55
CA ALA A 156 15.05 -5.43 -6.86
C ALA A 156 13.99 -4.50 -7.47
N ASP A 157 12.73 -4.90 -7.42
CA ASP A 157 11.62 -4.11 -7.98
C ASP A 157 11.38 -2.81 -7.21
N MET A 158 11.26 -2.89 -5.89
CA MET A 158 10.89 -1.76 -5.07
C MET A 158 12.08 -0.91 -4.63
N GLY A 159 13.24 -1.53 -4.39
CA GLY A 159 14.42 -0.84 -3.91
C GLY A 159 14.88 0.28 -4.83
N ALA A 160 14.88 0.05 -6.14
CA ALA A 160 15.25 1.06 -7.13
C ALA A 160 14.32 2.28 -7.09
N LEU A 161 13.00 2.05 -7.01
CA LEU A 161 11.99 3.11 -6.95
C LEU A 161 12.08 3.92 -5.64
N MET A 162 12.38 3.25 -4.52
CA MET A 162 12.55 3.88 -3.21
C MET A 162 13.83 4.72 -3.13
N ILE A 163 14.95 4.23 -3.67
CA ILE A 163 16.22 4.97 -3.70
C ILE A 163 16.11 6.22 -4.57
N ASP A 164 15.36 6.15 -5.66
CA ASP A 164 15.09 7.30 -6.53
C ASP A 164 14.14 8.34 -5.90
N GLY A 165 13.57 8.04 -4.72
CA GLY A 165 12.67 8.96 -4.00
C GLY A 165 11.32 9.17 -4.69
N LEU A 166 10.86 8.18 -5.47
CA LEU A 166 9.65 8.29 -6.28
C LEU A 166 8.36 7.92 -5.52
N ALA A 167 8.47 7.42 -4.29
CA ALA A 167 7.29 7.04 -3.52
C ALA A 167 7.45 7.28 -2.01
N ASP A 168 6.31 7.35 -1.34
CA ASP A 168 6.17 7.59 0.10
C ASP A 168 5.94 6.28 0.87
N GLY A 169 5.68 5.19 0.18
CA GLY A 169 5.40 3.91 0.82
C GLY A 169 5.43 2.71 -0.12
N ILE A 170 5.25 1.54 0.48
CA ILE A 170 5.36 0.25 -0.18
C ILE A 170 4.23 -0.67 0.29
N TRP A 171 3.67 -1.42 -0.63
CA TRP A 171 2.66 -2.44 -0.39
C TRP A 171 3.04 -3.73 -1.13
N LEU A 172 3.68 -4.65 -0.42
CA LEU A 172 3.99 -5.97 -0.96
C LEU A 172 2.84 -6.93 -0.69
N MET A 173 2.50 -7.71 -1.70
CA MET A 173 1.49 -8.75 -1.63
C MET A 173 2.04 -10.06 -2.17
N ASN A 174 1.55 -11.19 -1.68
CA ASN A 174 1.92 -12.50 -2.21
C ASN A 174 0.67 -13.40 -2.29
N ASN A 175 0.44 -13.97 -3.45
CA ASN A 175 -0.63 -14.94 -3.69
C ASN A 175 -0.10 -16.37 -3.55
N GLY A 176 0.62 -16.64 -2.46
CA GLY A 176 1.21 -17.94 -2.10
C GLY A 176 1.32 -18.06 -0.58
N ASP A 177 2.15 -18.96 -0.10
CA ASP A 177 2.18 -19.38 1.31
C ASP A 177 3.21 -18.65 2.17
N ILE A 178 3.79 -17.53 1.69
CA ILE A 178 4.69 -16.73 2.51
C ILE A 178 3.86 -16.04 3.60
N PRO A 179 4.23 -16.20 4.89
CA PRO A 179 3.52 -15.54 5.98
C PRO A 179 3.50 -14.01 5.83
N ALA A 180 2.37 -13.39 6.13
CA ALA A 180 2.22 -11.95 6.01
C ALA A 180 3.23 -11.16 6.86
N GLN A 181 3.62 -11.67 8.03
CA GLN A 181 4.70 -11.07 8.84
C GLN A 181 6.03 -11.04 8.06
N THR A 182 6.38 -12.09 7.33
CA THR A 182 7.60 -12.12 6.51
C THR A 182 7.52 -11.08 5.37
N ILE A 183 6.35 -10.91 4.77
CA ILE A 183 6.12 -9.90 3.73
C ILE A 183 6.30 -8.50 4.32
N ASP A 184 5.71 -8.22 5.48
CA ASP A 184 5.84 -6.95 6.18
C ASP A 184 7.30 -6.66 6.56
N GLU A 185 8.01 -7.64 7.15
CA GLU A 185 9.43 -7.52 7.49
C GLU A 185 10.30 -7.24 6.26
N THR A 186 9.96 -7.83 5.11
CA THR A 186 10.64 -7.57 3.84
C THR A 186 10.42 -6.13 3.39
N ALA A 187 9.18 -5.63 3.44
CA ALA A 187 8.85 -4.26 3.10
C ALA A 187 9.63 -3.25 3.99
N PHE A 188 9.65 -3.47 5.30
CA PHE A 188 10.43 -2.64 6.23
C PHE A 188 11.93 -2.73 5.96
N GLY A 189 12.45 -3.90 5.63
CA GLY A 189 13.86 -4.10 5.26
C GLY A 189 14.26 -3.31 4.02
N ILE A 190 13.40 -3.28 2.99
CA ILE A 190 13.62 -2.49 1.77
C ILE A 190 13.65 -0.98 2.10
N LEU A 191 12.70 -0.49 2.88
CA LEU A 191 12.66 0.93 3.29
C LEU A 191 13.88 1.31 4.14
N GLN A 192 14.34 0.42 5.02
CA GLN A 192 15.53 0.64 5.82
C GLN A 192 16.79 0.67 4.97
N ALA A 193 16.95 -0.26 4.03
CA ALA A 193 18.07 -0.29 3.09
C ALA A 193 18.11 0.98 2.21
N ALA A 194 16.94 1.49 1.80
CA ALA A 194 16.81 2.75 1.08
C ALA A 194 16.95 4.00 1.98
N ARG A 195 17.20 3.83 3.29
CA ARG A 195 17.30 4.91 4.30
C ARG A 195 16.05 5.80 4.42
N LEU A 196 14.90 5.28 4.06
CA LEU A 196 13.63 5.99 4.16
C LEU A 196 12.94 5.77 5.51
N ARG A 197 13.25 4.67 6.19
CA ARG A 197 12.70 4.34 7.50
C ARG A 197 13.68 3.49 8.29
N THR A 198 13.84 3.78 9.59
CA THR A 198 14.57 2.95 10.52
C THR A 198 13.60 2.07 11.28
N SER A 199 13.66 0.76 11.09
CA SER A 199 12.83 -0.23 11.80
C SER A 199 13.59 -0.98 12.88
N LYS A 200 14.90 -1.14 12.73
CA LYS A 200 15.77 -1.82 13.68
C LYS A 200 17.17 -1.19 13.67
N THR A 201 17.92 -1.40 14.76
CA THR A 201 19.33 -0.99 14.82
C THR A 201 20.17 -1.85 13.89
N GLU A 202 20.97 -1.22 13.06
CA GLU A 202 21.98 -1.89 12.23
C GLU A 202 23.37 -1.64 12.81
N TYR A 203 24.15 -2.71 12.96
CA TYR A 203 25.54 -2.64 13.34
C TYR A 203 26.40 -2.68 12.07
N ILE A 204 27.09 -1.58 11.79
CA ILE A 204 28.02 -1.50 10.66
C ILE A 204 29.41 -1.76 11.21
N SER A 205 30.04 -2.86 10.77
CA SER A 205 31.46 -3.08 11.03
C SER A 205 32.29 -2.31 10.01
N CYS A 206 33.24 -1.53 10.52
CA CYS A 206 34.25 -0.84 9.70
C CYS A 206 35.42 -1.76 9.43
#